data_2c8f18e36ed47deb73b365f25614400a
#
_entry.id   2c8f18e36ed47deb73b365f25614400a
#
_cell.length_a   1.000
_cell.length_b   1.000
_cell.length_c   1.000
_cell.angle_alpha   90.00
_cell.angle_beta   90.00
_cell.angle_gamma   90.00
#
_symmetry.space_group_name_H-M   'P 1'
#
loop_
_entity.id
_entity.type
_entity.pdbx_description
1 polymer ?
#
loop_
_entity_poly.entity_id
_entity_poly.type
_entity_poly.pdbx_seq_one_letter_code
_entity_poly.pdbx_strand_id
1 'polypeptide(L)'
;MTIQGADRGGLFIRVIPPEISGGFRFDVLPRDLSHLQLLEGVSECEALSRLRRLFSLCGIAQERIAIKALEAAHGKGENNGCFDEEVFRESLVESLRSLLLPLAGDPLLPMSSTASWQRLGLLGKKQNSNFLSDFRFFLEEDLLGEDPAIFLKRQTVQEWRHWLRNNKEKSPVAHRAEAFDSEGDIFLPRMSGLTLSDRRCADFVARALDDRTFLSAPHMNGDARETGSLSRIGDHSLVNDLWSAGFSRHARLAARLLELASFSGQDNARPFAEDDLGVLHSCRLGVGVGMAWGQTSRGLLVHRWDVQQGEVQDVRILAPTEWIFSPKGGPFSLWLAALGQRKKDLGSLRRLVVETLWLFDPCAPVGIVEAPSSAG
;
A
#
# COMPACT_ATOMS: atom_id res chain seq x y z
N MET A 1 -12.77 27.09 -3.88
CA MET A 1 -11.49 27.47 -3.24
C MET A 1 -10.43 26.52 -3.76
N THR A 2 -9.57 26.98 -4.63
CA THR A 2 -8.44 26.21 -5.14
C THR A 2 -7.53 25.96 -3.92
N ILE A 3 -7.18 24.71 -3.62
CA ILE A 3 -6.21 24.39 -2.56
C ILE A 3 -4.87 24.97 -3.05
N GLN A 4 -4.59 26.23 -2.71
CA GLN A 4 -3.32 26.87 -3.00
C GLN A 4 -2.26 26.22 -2.12
N GLY A 5 -1.31 25.51 -2.72
CA GLY A 5 -0.20 24.85 -2.06
C GLY A 5 -0.38 23.35 -1.79
N ALA A 6 -1.42 22.70 -2.34
CA ALA A 6 -1.48 21.26 -2.30
C ALA A 6 -0.32 20.69 -3.11
N ASP A 7 0.59 19.96 -2.46
CA ASP A 7 1.67 19.24 -3.13
C ASP A 7 1.08 18.37 -4.25
N ARG A 8 1.51 18.63 -5.49
CA ARG A 8 1.08 17.82 -6.64
C ARG A 8 1.40 16.36 -6.35
N GLY A 9 0.39 15.49 -6.47
CA GLY A 9 0.51 14.06 -6.14
C GLY A 9 0.16 13.67 -4.70
N GLY A 10 -0.21 14.61 -3.81
CA GLY A 10 -0.74 14.31 -2.48
C GLY A 10 -2.14 13.71 -2.51
N LEU A 11 -2.49 12.95 -1.46
CA LEU A 11 -3.83 12.43 -1.20
C LEU A 11 -4.58 13.38 -0.26
N PHE A 12 -5.80 13.75 -0.59
CA PHE A 12 -6.59 14.66 0.25
C PHE A 12 -7.89 14.02 0.69
N ILE A 13 -8.19 14.16 1.98
CA ILE A 13 -9.46 13.78 2.59
C ILE A 13 -10.21 15.06 2.93
N ARG A 14 -11.32 15.27 2.29
CA ARG A 14 -12.20 16.42 2.57
C ARG A 14 -13.22 16.03 3.62
N VAL A 15 -13.29 16.81 4.70
CA VAL A 15 -14.29 16.69 5.76
C VAL A 15 -15.40 17.68 5.49
N ILE A 16 -16.64 17.19 5.46
CA ILE A 16 -17.84 17.97 5.24
C ILE A 16 -18.68 17.90 6.53
N PRO A 17 -18.89 19.03 7.20
CA PRO A 17 -19.70 19.06 8.42
C PRO A 17 -21.16 18.68 8.14
N PRO A 18 -21.88 18.18 9.15
CA PRO A 18 -23.31 17.87 9.01
C PRO A 18 -24.14 19.14 8.77
N GLU A 19 -25.16 19.06 7.93
CA GLU A 19 -26.00 20.21 7.58
C GLU A 19 -26.94 20.63 8.75
N ILE A 20 -27.62 19.74 9.45
CA ILE A 20 -28.48 20.06 10.60
C ILE A 20 -28.52 18.93 11.65
N SER A 21 -28.59 17.67 11.28
CA SER A 21 -28.74 16.54 12.21
C SER A 21 -28.07 15.25 11.75
N GLY A 22 -27.15 15.33 10.80
CA GLY A 22 -26.42 14.21 10.22
C GLY A 22 -25.06 13.95 10.87
N GLY A 23 -24.36 12.92 10.40
CA GLY A 23 -22.96 12.69 10.68
C GLY A 23 -22.05 13.53 9.75
N PHE A 24 -20.77 13.53 10.04
CA PHE A 24 -19.77 14.09 9.12
C PHE A 24 -19.71 13.24 7.84
N ARG A 25 -19.49 13.89 6.71
CA ARG A 25 -19.15 13.19 5.46
C ARG A 25 -17.68 13.38 5.16
N PHE A 26 -17.05 12.32 4.67
CA PHE A 26 -15.67 12.32 4.26
C PHE A 26 -15.59 11.93 2.78
N ASP A 27 -14.93 12.75 1.98
CA ASP A 27 -14.66 12.45 0.58
C ASP A 27 -13.15 12.28 0.39
N VAL A 28 -12.73 11.21 -0.25
CA VAL A 28 -11.36 11.10 -0.78
C VAL A 28 -11.31 11.84 -2.10
N LEU A 29 -10.40 12.80 -2.23
CA LEU A 29 -10.20 13.50 -3.47
C LEU A 29 -9.25 12.71 -4.38
N PRO A 30 -9.56 12.58 -5.69
CA PRO A 30 -8.64 11.98 -6.64
C PRO A 30 -7.27 12.66 -6.60
N ARG A 31 -6.21 11.87 -6.69
CA ARG A 31 -4.84 12.41 -6.77
C ARG A 31 -4.61 13.10 -8.12
N ASP A 32 -3.87 14.20 -8.09
CA ASP A 32 -3.36 14.82 -9.31
C ASP A 32 -2.11 14.04 -9.76
N LEU A 33 -2.24 13.30 -10.85
CA LEU A 33 -1.18 12.53 -11.47
C LEU A 33 -0.54 13.26 -12.68
N SER A 34 -0.80 14.56 -12.83
CA SER A 34 -0.27 15.37 -13.94
C SER A 34 1.25 15.40 -14.01
N HIS A 35 1.95 15.16 -12.89
CA HIS A 35 3.41 15.06 -12.85
C HIS A 35 3.96 13.92 -13.72
N LEU A 36 3.16 12.89 -14.06
CA LEU A 36 3.55 11.83 -14.99
C LEU A 36 3.82 12.35 -16.40
N GLN A 37 3.23 13.49 -16.80
CA GLN A 37 3.51 14.13 -18.07
C GLN A 37 4.99 14.54 -18.23
N LEU A 38 5.74 14.65 -17.14
CA LEU A 38 7.19 14.88 -17.18
C LEU A 38 7.97 13.71 -17.80
N LEU A 39 7.35 12.55 -17.94
CA LEU A 39 7.93 11.37 -18.56
C LEU A 39 7.65 11.29 -20.06
N GLU A 40 6.73 12.11 -20.57
CA GLU A 40 6.30 12.13 -21.97
C GLU A 40 7.19 13.06 -22.83
N GLY A 41 7.34 12.79 -24.12
CA GLY A 41 8.12 13.60 -25.07
C GLY A 41 9.63 13.52 -24.88
N VAL A 42 10.13 12.54 -24.17
CA VAL A 42 11.58 12.33 -23.93
C VAL A 42 11.99 10.90 -24.28
N SER A 43 13.31 10.67 -24.37
CA SER A 43 13.81 9.31 -24.60
C SER A 43 13.47 8.37 -23.44
N GLU A 44 13.35 7.08 -23.71
CA GLU A 44 13.09 6.04 -22.70
C GLU A 44 14.10 6.12 -21.53
N CYS A 45 15.38 6.31 -21.82
CA CYS A 45 16.43 6.42 -20.82
C CYS A 45 16.24 7.64 -19.91
N GLU A 46 15.87 8.77 -20.48
CA GLU A 46 15.58 9.98 -19.71
C GLU A 46 14.30 9.84 -18.87
N ALA A 47 13.26 9.26 -19.44
CA ALA A 47 12.01 8.98 -18.73
C ALA A 47 12.26 8.08 -17.51
N LEU A 48 13.03 6.98 -17.64
CA LEU A 48 13.39 6.10 -16.52
C LEU A 48 14.19 6.85 -15.44
N SER A 49 15.15 7.71 -15.85
CA SER A 49 15.90 8.53 -14.90
C SER A 49 15.02 9.50 -14.11
N ARG A 50 14.04 10.11 -14.78
CA ARG A 50 13.05 11.01 -14.15
C ARG A 50 12.11 10.23 -13.23
N LEU A 51 11.60 9.07 -13.66
CA LEU A 51 10.70 8.21 -12.91
C LEU A 51 11.26 7.89 -11.53
N ARG A 52 12.51 7.46 -11.46
CA ARG A 52 13.17 7.12 -10.20
C ARG A 52 13.26 8.29 -9.21
N ARG A 53 13.31 9.53 -9.70
CA ARG A 53 13.31 10.74 -8.87
C ARG A 53 11.92 11.17 -8.41
N LEU A 54 10.89 10.84 -9.20
CA LEU A 54 9.50 11.16 -8.88
C LEU A 54 8.96 10.27 -7.75
N PHE A 55 9.46 9.05 -7.61
CA PHE A 55 8.94 8.06 -6.66
C PHE A 55 10.00 7.65 -5.63
N SER A 56 10.05 8.37 -4.50
CA SER A 56 11.09 8.17 -3.48
C SER A 56 10.90 6.93 -2.59
N LEU A 57 9.65 6.43 -2.43
CA LEU A 57 9.33 5.32 -1.52
C LEU A 57 9.38 3.94 -2.20
N CYS A 58 9.20 3.89 -3.53
CA CYS A 58 9.17 2.65 -4.31
C CYS A 58 9.91 2.82 -5.64
N GLY A 59 11.01 3.55 -5.64
CA GLY A 59 11.73 3.95 -6.86
C GLY A 59 12.29 2.78 -7.63
N ILE A 60 12.73 1.71 -6.95
CA ILE A 60 13.24 0.50 -7.58
C ILE A 60 12.08 -0.26 -8.26
N ALA A 61 10.98 -0.47 -7.57
CA ALA A 61 9.81 -1.14 -8.13
C ALA A 61 9.25 -0.38 -9.34
N GLN A 62 9.15 0.96 -9.26
CA GLN A 62 8.72 1.81 -10.36
C GLN A 62 9.64 1.64 -11.58
N GLU A 63 10.96 1.73 -11.39
CA GLU A 63 11.93 1.58 -12.46
C GLU A 63 11.91 0.18 -13.10
N ARG A 64 11.90 -0.88 -12.28
CA ARG A 64 11.93 -2.27 -12.76
C ARG A 64 10.67 -2.63 -13.54
N ILE A 65 9.49 -2.23 -13.05
CA ILE A 65 8.22 -2.44 -13.74
C ILE A 65 8.17 -1.62 -15.04
N ALA A 66 8.67 -0.37 -15.05
CA ALA A 66 8.76 0.43 -16.25
C ALA A 66 9.67 -0.23 -17.31
N ILE A 67 10.85 -0.73 -16.92
CA ILE A 67 11.75 -1.47 -17.83
C ILE A 67 11.02 -2.67 -18.44
N LYS A 68 10.29 -3.45 -17.64
CA LYS A 68 9.52 -4.60 -18.14
C LYS A 68 8.41 -4.19 -19.11
N ALA A 69 7.73 -3.07 -18.87
CA ALA A 69 6.73 -2.53 -19.77
C ALA A 69 7.36 -2.08 -21.12
N LEU A 70 8.54 -1.41 -21.08
CA LEU A 70 9.28 -1.01 -22.26
C LEU A 70 9.81 -2.21 -23.05
N GLU A 71 10.36 -3.24 -22.37
CA GLU A 71 10.75 -4.49 -23.00
C GLU A 71 9.58 -5.13 -23.77
N ALA A 72 8.40 -5.17 -23.14
CA ALA A 72 7.18 -5.70 -23.76
C ALA A 72 6.71 -4.83 -24.94
N ALA A 73 6.81 -3.49 -24.86
CA ALA A 73 6.50 -2.57 -25.95
C ALA A 73 7.35 -2.85 -27.19
N HIS A 74 8.64 -3.17 -26.99
CA HIS A 74 9.57 -3.57 -28.05
C HIS A 74 9.41 -5.01 -28.52
N GLY A 75 8.47 -5.78 -27.97
CA GLY A 75 8.28 -7.21 -28.30
C GLY A 75 9.39 -8.11 -27.74
N LYS A 76 10.11 -7.64 -26.72
CA LYS A 76 11.14 -8.41 -26.01
C LYS A 76 10.53 -9.01 -24.75
N GLY A 77 10.28 -10.31 -24.76
CA GLY A 77 9.93 -11.07 -23.56
C GLY A 77 8.55 -10.77 -22.97
N GLU A 78 7.53 -11.51 -23.38
CA GLU A 78 6.37 -11.72 -22.53
C GLU A 78 6.81 -12.63 -21.38
N ASN A 79 6.68 -12.17 -20.15
CA ASN A 79 7.19 -12.90 -18.99
C ASN A 79 6.06 -13.22 -18.00
N ASN A 80 5.82 -14.50 -17.79
CA ASN A 80 4.81 -15.03 -16.87
C ASN A 80 5.30 -15.11 -15.41
N GLY A 81 5.98 -14.06 -14.95
CA GLY A 81 6.51 -13.95 -13.59
C GLY A 81 8.03 -14.14 -13.55
N CYS A 82 8.73 -13.07 -13.22
CA CYS A 82 10.18 -13.07 -12.99
C CYS A 82 10.43 -12.45 -11.61
N PHE A 83 11.12 -13.19 -10.76
CA PHE A 83 11.51 -12.65 -9.45
C PHE A 83 12.62 -11.62 -9.60
N ASP A 84 12.40 -10.43 -9.03
CA ASP A 84 13.36 -9.34 -8.93
C ASP A 84 13.72 -9.12 -7.45
N GLU A 85 14.94 -9.47 -7.08
CA GLU A 85 15.42 -9.40 -5.71
C GLU A 85 15.49 -7.96 -5.18
N GLU A 86 15.79 -6.97 -6.02
CA GLU A 86 15.86 -5.58 -5.58
C GLU A 86 14.46 -5.04 -5.23
N VAL A 87 13.45 -5.38 -6.03
CA VAL A 87 12.04 -5.03 -5.75
C VAL A 87 11.55 -5.72 -4.49
N PHE A 88 11.91 -6.99 -4.30
CA PHE A 88 11.58 -7.74 -3.09
C PHE A 88 12.17 -7.08 -1.84
N ARG A 89 13.47 -6.79 -1.85
CA ARG A 89 14.18 -6.14 -0.73
C ARG A 89 13.62 -4.75 -0.44
N GLU A 90 13.39 -3.92 -1.47
CA GLU A 90 12.75 -2.61 -1.31
C GLU A 90 11.38 -2.77 -0.64
N SER A 91 10.57 -3.73 -1.08
CA SER A 91 9.23 -3.95 -0.54
C SER A 91 9.26 -4.35 0.95
N LEU A 92 10.19 -5.19 1.37
CA LEU A 92 10.35 -5.55 2.78
C LEU A 92 10.79 -4.34 3.63
N VAL A 93 11.81 -3.61 3.17
CA VAL A 93 12.31 -2.42 3.89
C VAL A 93 11.25 -1.34 3.99
N GLU A 94 10.49 -1.07 2.93
CA GLU A 94 9.40 -0.09 2.96
C GLU A 94 8.24 -0.53 3.87
N SER A 95 7.92 -1.83 3.91
CA SER A 95 6.93 -2.36 4.86
C SER A 95 7.35 -2.14 6.31
N LEU A 96 8.62 -2.39 6.65
CA LEU A 96 9.18 -2.12 7.98
C LEU A 96 9.15 -0.62 8.30
N ARG A 97 9.61 0.21 7.34
CA ARG A 97 9.65 1.66 7.51
C ARG A 97 8.27 2.22 7.81
N SER A 98 7.26 1.83 7.06
CA SER A 98 5.90 2.34 7.22
C SER A 98 5.24 1.92 8.52
N LEU A 99 5.59 0.76 9.07
CA LEU A 99 5.13 0.30 10.38
C LEU A 99 5.78 1.08 11.53
N LEU A 100 7.00 1.58 11.35
CA LEU A 100 7.75 2.30 12.37
C LEU A 100 7.62 3.83 12.28
N LEU A 101 7.26 4.36 11.09
CA LEU A 101 7.12 5.80 10.91
C LEU A 101 5.85 6.32 11.61
N PRO A 102 5.98 7.34 12.48
CA PRO A 102 4.81 8.08 12.94
C PRO A 102 4.19 8.84 11.76
N LEU A 103 2.87 8.80 11.66
CA LEU A 103 2.17 9.78 10.85
C LEU A 103 2.27 11.16 11.51
N ALA A 104 2.37 12.21 10.70
CA ALA A 104 2.46 13.57 11.21
C ALA A 104 1.28 13.86 12.16
N GLY A 105 1.60 14.24 13.40
CA GLY A 105 0.60 14.52 14.44
C GLY A 105 0.11 13.32 15.26
N ASP A 106 0.76 12.16 15.14
CA ASP A 106 0.42 10.98 15.94
C ASP A 106 1.19 10.97 17.27
N PRO A 107 0.51 11.14 18.42
CA PRO A 107 1.15 11.13 19.73
C PRO A 107 1.46 9.71 20.26
N LEU A 108 0.98 8.65 19.59
CA LEU A 108 0.94 7.28 20.13
C LEU A 108 2.13 6.40 19.76
N LEU A 109 3.04 6.87 18.89
CA LEU A 109 4.23 6.06 18.61
C LEU A 109 5.30 6.34 19.66
N PRO A 110 5.69 5.32 20.46
CA PRO A 110 6.97 5.35 21.11
C PRO A 110 8.00 5.53 20.01
N MET A 111 8.87 6.51 20.13
CA MET A 111 9.97 6.69 19.18
C MET A 111 10.74 5.37 19.11
N SER A 112 10.68 4.72 17.95
CA SER A 112 11.61 3.62 17.67
C SER A 112 13.02 4.13 17.98
N SER A 113 13.83 3.29 18.63
CA SER A 113 15.13 3.72 19.09
C SER A 113 16.00 4.17 17.92
N THR A 114 16.93 5.09 18.15
CA THR A 114 17.93 5.48 17.14
C THR A 114 18.63 4.26 16.55
N ALA A 115 18.84 3.21 17.36
CA ALA A 115 19.42 1.95 16.92
C ALA A 115 18.53 1.20 15.91
N SER A 116 17.21 1.18 16.09
CA SER A 116 16.27 0.58 15.13
C SER A 116 16.32 1.28 13.79
N TRP A 117 16.37 2.63 13.77
CA TRP A 117 16.52 3.39 12.53
C TRP A 117 17.85 3.15 11.82
N GLN A 118 18.95 3.04 12.57
CA GLN A 118 20.25 2.71 12.01
C GLN A 118 20.25 1.30 11.39
N ARG A 119 19.66 0.29 12.07
CA ARG A 119 19.50 -1.07 11.54
C ARG A 119 18.65 -1.08 10.28
N LEU A 120 17.53 -0.37 10.26
CA LEU A 120 16.69 -0.26 9.07
C LEU A 120 17.44 0.38 7.90
N GLY A 121 18.25 1.41 8.16
CA GLY A 121 19.11 2.03 7.15
C GLY A 121 20.18 1.08 6.61
N LEU A 122 20.69 0.15 7.42
CA LEU A 122 21.64 -0.89 6.97
C LEU A 122 20.96 -1.95 6.11
N LEU A 123 19.73 -2.35 6.46
CA LEU A 123 18.93 -3.27 5.63
C LEU A 123 18.70 -2.72 4.22
N GLY A 124 18.43 -1.42 4.10
CA GLY A 124 18.19 -0.77 2.80
C GLY A 124 19.43 -0.63 1.90
N LYS A 125 20.63 -1.03 2.33
CA LYS A 125 21.84 -0.95 1.49
C LYS A 125 21.85 -2.07 0.45
N LYS A 126 22.13 -1.71 -0.81
CA LYS A 126 22.16 -2.65 -1.96
C LYS A 126 23.11 -3.85 -1.80
N GLN A 127 24.20 -3.70 -1.04
CA GLN A 127 25.26 -4.72 -0.90
C GLN A 127 25.16 -5.52 0.40
N ASN A 128 23.99 -5.62 1.00
CA ASN A 128 23.83 -6.43 2.20
C ASN A 128 23.75 -7.93 1.83
N SER A 129 24.88 -8.65 1.96
CA SER A 129 24.98 -10.10 1.74
C SER A 129 24.20 -10.93 2.77
N ASN A 130 23.91 -10.34 3.94
CA ASN A 130 23.22 -11.00 5.05
C ASN A 130 21.77 -10.52 5.20
N PHE A 131 21.18 -9.99 4.13
CA PHE A 131 19.89 -9.30 4.18
C PHE A 131 18.81 -10.09 4.95
N LEU A 132 18.59 -11.35 4.63
CA LEU A 132 17.52 -12.13 5.27
C LEU A 132 17.80 -12.41 6.76
N SER A 133 19.07 -12.63 7.13
CA SER A 133 19.45 -12.79 8.54
C SER A 133 19.25 -11.49 9.33
N ASP A 134 19.68 -10.36 8.77
CA ASP A 134 19.51 -9.04 9.39
C ASP A 134 18.04 -8.63 9.44
N PHE A 135 17.28 -8.99 8.41
CA PHE A 135 15.82 -8.77 8.34
C PHE A 135 15.10 -9.57 9.44
N ARG A 136 15.42 -10.87 9.60
CA ARG A 136 14.88 -11.70 10.68
C ARG A 136 15.20 -11.12 12.06
N PHE A 137 16.46 -10.73 12.29
CA PHE A 137 16.90 -10.11 13.53
C PHE A 137 16.11 -8.83 13.81
N PHE A 138 15.91 -7.99 12.78
CA PHE A 138 15.13 -6.78 12.90
C PHE A 138 13.65 -7.07 13.26
N LEU A 139 13.05 -8.09 12.65
CA LEU A 139 11.68 -8.47 12.99
C LEU A 139 11.57 -8.91 14.46
N GLU A 140 12.52 -9.70 14.93
CA GLU A 140 12.52 -10.23 16.29
C GLU A 140 12.71 -9.11 17.33
N GLU A 141 13.75 -8.29 17.17
CA GLU A 141 14.18 -7.33 18.18
C GLU A 141 13.45 -5.97 18.10
N ASP A 142 13.16 -5.50 16.89
CA ASP A 142 12.67 -4.13 16.68
C ASP A 142 11.18 -4.04 16.36
N LEU A 143 10.55 -5.13 15.87
CA LEU A 143 9.18 -5.07 15.40
C LEU A 143 8.23 -5.95 16.22
N LEU A 144 8.52 -7.25 16.38
CA LEU A 144 7.61 -8.22 16.98
C LEU A 144 7.85 -8.40 18.50
N GLY A 145 9.09 -8.23 18.95
CA GLY A 145 9.51 -8.52 20.33
C GLY A 145 9.57 -10.02 20.64
N GLU A 146 9.55 -10.88 19.61
CA GLU A 146 9.63 -12.34 19.70
C GLU A 146 10.04 -12.96 18.36
N ASP A 147 10.42 -14.25 18.37
CA ASP A 147 10.78 -14.99 17.15
C ASP A 147 9.62 -14.96 16.12
N PRO A 148 9.87 -14.54 14.87
CA PRO A 148 8.88 -14.54 13.79
C PRO A 148 8.23 -15.91 13.55
N ALA A 149 8.95 -17.02 13.77
CA ALA A 149 8.40 -18.36 13.61
C ALA A 149 7.35 -18.71 14.70
N ILE A 150 7.46 -18.12 15.88
CA ILE A 150 6.44 -18.23 16.94
C ILE A 150 5.24 -17.35 16.55
N PHE A 151 5.51 -16.13 16.06
CA PHE A 151 4.44 -15.21 15.63
C PHE A 151 3.53 -15.83 14.55
N LEU A 152 4.11 -16.52 13.56
CA LEU A 152 3.40 -17.17 12.45
C LEU A 152 2.42 -18.28 12.89
N LYS A 153 2.60 -18.85 14.08
CA LYS A 153 1.73 -19.96 14.57
C LYS A 153 0.41 -19.47 15.14
N ARG A 154 0.21 -18.16 15.31
CA ARG A 154 -1.03 -17.59 15.86
C ARG A 154 -2.18 -17.75 14.90
N GLN A 155 -3.32 -18.18 15.45
CA GLN A 155 -4.53 -18.46 14.67
C GLN A 155 -5.78 -17.75 15.18
N THR A 156 -5.75 -17.27 16.43
CA THR A 156 -6.94 -16.78 17.12
C THR A 156 -6.79 -15.36 17.67
N VAL A 157 -7.94 -14.68 17.87
CA VAL A 157 -8.03 -13.38 18.54
C VAL A 157 -7.40 -13.41 19.93
N GLN A 158 -7.56 -14.52 20.68
CA GLN A 158 -7.00 -14.66 22.02
C GLN A 158 -5.47 -14.66 21.98
N GLU A 159 -4.85 -15.39 21.04
CA GLU A 159 -3.40 -15.42 20.87
C GLU A 159 -2.86 -14.06 20.39
N TRP A 160 -3.59 -13.36 19.53
CA TRP A 160 -3.28 -12.00 19.13
C TRP A 160 -3.28 -11.04 20.32
N ARG A 161 -4.35 -11.04 21.14
CA ARG A 161 -4.45 -10.19 22.34
C ARG A 161 -3.39 -10.53 23.37
N HIS A 162 -3.03 -11.82 23.49
CA HIS A 162 -1.93 -12.26 24.37
C HIS A 162 -0.60 -11.67 23.90
N TRP A 163 -0.33 -11.72 22.59
CA TRP A 163 0.86 -11.12 22.00
C TRP A 163 0.91 -9.60 22.26
N LEU A 164 -0.15 -8.86 22.01
CA LEU A 164 -0.21 -7.42 22.26
C LEU A 164 0.18 -7.09 23.70
N ARG A 165 -0.45 -7.74 24.67
CA ARG A 165 -0.19 -7.48 26.11
C ARG A 165 1.24 -7.79 26.53
N ASN A 166 1.81 -8.86 26.00
CA ASN A 166 3.16 -9.33 26.41
C ASN A 166 4.29 -8.56 25.70
N ASN A 167 4.02 -7.95 24.57
CA ASN A 167 5.05 -7.32 23.74
C ASN A 167 4.89 -5.79 23.62
N LYS A 168 3.92 -5.17 24.23
CA LYS A 168 3.70 -3.72 24.14
C LYS A 168 4.88 -2.86 24.58
N GLU A 169 5.71 -3.34 25.51
CA GLU A 169 6.91 -2.64 25.99
C GLU A 169 8.13 -2.87 25.07
N LYS A 170 8.09 -3.90 24.21
CA LYS A 170 9.18 -4.29 23.31
C LYS A 170 8.89 -3.95 21.86
N SER A 171 7.63 -4.04 21.45
CA SER A 171 7.16 -3.82 20.09
C SER A 171 6.42 -2.51 19.97
N PRO A 172 6.91 -1.54 19.19
CA PRO A 172 6.21 -0.27 18.95
C PRO A 172 4.86 -0.50 18.26
N VAL A 173 4.77 -1.56 17.46
CA VAL A 173 3.54 -1.92 16.74
C VAL A 173 2.51 -2.53 17.68
N ALA A 174 2.90 -3.40 18.61
CA ALA A 174 2.01 -3.94 19.63
C ALA A 174 1.50 -2.83 20.56
N HIS A 175 2.37 -1.92 20.98
CA HIS A 175 2.01 -0.76 21.78
C HIS A 175 0.91 0.09 21.11
N ARG A 176 1.09 0.40 19.83
CA ARG A 176 0.13 1.17 19.07
C ARG A 176 -1.18 0.43 18.84
N ALA A 177 -1.12 -0.87 18.53
CA ALA A 177 -2.30 -1.68 18.27
C ALA A 177 -3.21 -1.82 19.51
N GLU A 178 -2.65 -1.81 20.73
CA GLU A 178 -3.44 -1.85 21.96
C GLU A 178 -4.41 -0.65 22.06
N ALA A 179 -4.02 0.50 21.49
CA ALA A 179 -4.88 1.68 21.48
C ALA A 179 -6.12 1.54 20.57
N PHE A 180 -6.11 0.62 19.60
CA PHE A 180 -7.25 0.41 18.70
C PHE A 180 -8.50 -0.12 19.41
N ASP A 181 -8.33 -0.86 20.51
CA ASP A 181 -9.44 -1.47 21.25
C ASP A 181 -10.30 -0.44 21.99
N SER A 182 -9.75 0.74 22.31
CA SER A 182 -10.42 1.74 23.14
C SER A 182 -11.61 2.43 22.46
N GLU A 183 -11.72 2.39 21.14
CA GLU A 183 -12.69 3.20 20.38
C GLU A 183 -13.70 2.39 19.54
N GLY A 184 -13.65 1.07 19.60
CA GLY A 184 -14.49 0.15 18.80
C GLY A 184 -14.17 0.21 17.30
N ASP A 185 -14.05 -0.94 16.67
CA ASP A 185 -13.72 -1.02 15.25
C ASP A 185 -14.94 -0.71 14.36
N ILE A 186 -14.68 -0.34 13.12
CA ILE A 186 -15.68 -0.19 12.07
C ILE A 186 -15.66 -1.46 11.26
N PHE A 187 -16.73 -2.23 11.34
CA PHE A 187 -16.86 -3.42 10.51
C PHE A 187 -17.01 -3.02 9.04
N LEU A 188 -16.14 -3.57 8.20
CA LEU A 188 -16.30 -3.55 6.76
C LEU A 188 -16.44 -4.99 6.24
N PRO A 189 -17.24 -5.22 5.21
CA PRO A 189 -17.23 -6.51 4.52
C PRO A 189 -15.84 -6.75 3.93
N ARG A 190 -15.40 -8.00 3.91
CA ARG A 190 -14.15 -8.39 3.28
C ARG A 190 -14.28 -8.22 1.77
N MET A 191 -13.30 -7.59 1.16
CA MET A 191 -13.26 -7.37 -0.28
C MET A 191 -12.41 -8.42 -0.96
N SER A 192 -12.74 -8.72 -2.21
CA SER A 192 -11.92 -9.60 -3.03
C SER A 192 -10.56 -8.96 -3.30
N GLY A 193 -9.51 -9.76 -3.24
CA GLY A 193 -8.15 -9.33 -3.59
C GLY A 193 -8.06 -8.92 -5.06
N LEU A 194 -7.18 -7.96 -5.33
CA LEU A 194 -6.80 -7.59 -6.69
C LEU A 194 -5.57 -8.40 -7.09
N THR A 195 -5.74 -9.29 -8.06
CA THR A 195 -4.67 -10.05 -8.69
C THR A 195 -4.77 -9.93 -10.20
N LEU A 196 -3.64 -9.89 -10.91
CA LEU A 196 -3.57 -9.92 -12.36
C LEU A 196 -3.01 -11.26 -12.89
N SER A 197 -2.79 -12.24 -12.05
CA SER A 197 -2.57 -13.64 -12.49
C SER A 197 -3.80 -14.21 -13.19
N ASP A 198 -5.00 -13.74 -12.81
CA ASP A 198 -6.22 -13.99 -13.60
C ASP A 198 -6.20 -13.13 -14.88
N ARG A 199 -6.10 -13.79 -16.02
CA ARG A 199 -6.09 -13.15 -17.35
C ARG A 199 -7.27 -12.21 -17.58
N ARG A 200 -8.45 -12.50 -17.01
CA ARG A 200 -9.63 -11.62 -17.15
C ARG A 200 -9.42 -10.29 -16.42
N CYS A 201 -8.79 -10.34 -15.25
CA CYS A 201 -8.43 -9.13 -14.50
C CYS A 201 -7.34 -8.33 -15.24
N ALA A 202 -6.32 -9.01 -15.79
CA ALA A 202 -5.28 -8.36 -16.58
C ALA A 202 -5.85 -7.67 -17.83
N ASP A 203 -6.72 -8.36 -18.59
CA ASP A 203 -7.39 -7.81 -19.79
C ASP A 203 -8.32 -6.63 -19.42
N PHE A 204 -8.99 -6.70 -18.26
CA PHE A 204 -9.82 -5.60 -17.79
C PHE A 204 -8.98 -4.35 -17.47
N VAL A 205 -7.90 -4.52 -16.70
CA VAL A 205 -7.01 -3.42 -16.32
C VAL A 205 -6.33 -2.83 -17.54
N ALA A 206 -5.87 -3.66 -18.48
CA ALA A 206 -5.27 -3.20 -19.73
C ALA A 206 -6.20 -2.28 -20.52
N ARG A 207 -7.48 -2.67 -20.67
CA ARG A 207 -8.50 -1.83 -21.34
C ARG A 207 -8.86 -0.60 -20.53
N ALA A 208 -9.01 -0.74 -19.21
CA ALA A 208 -9.38 0.36 -18.33
C ALA A 208 -8.28 1.44 -18.27
N LEU A 209 -7.02 1.06 -18.44
CA LEU A 209 -5.90 2.00 -18.54
C LEU A 209 -5.96 2.88 -19.81
N ASP A 210 -6.80 2.59 -20.79
CA ASP A 210 -7.05 3.51 -21.92
C ASP A 210 -7.84 4.76 -21.49
N ASP A 211 -8.61 4.68 -20.41
CA ASP A 211 -9.30 5.82 -19.81
C ASP A 211 -8.45 6.43 -18.68
N ARG A 212 -7.94 7.65 -18.92
CA ARG A 212 -7.16 8.39 -17.88
C ARG A 212 -7.99 8.68 -16.61
N THR A 213 -9.32 8.76 -16.71
CA THR A 213 -10.17 8.95 -15.52
C THR A 213 -10.20 7.73 -14.61
N PHE A 214 -9.93 6.53 -15.15
CA PHE A 214 -9.80 5.31 -14.39
C PHE A 214 -8.62 5.37 -13.40
N LEU A 215 -7.50 6.01 -13.78
CA LEU A 215 -6.33 6.12 -12.93
C LEU A 215 -6.61 6.82 -11.60
N SER A 216 -7.49 7.83 -11.62
CA SER A 216 -7.81 8.62 -10.43
C SER A 216 -8.95 8.03 -9.59
N ALA A 217 -9.69 7.05 -10.12
CA ALA A 217 -10.83 6.42 -9.46
C ALA A 217 -11.03 4.97 -9.93
N PRO A 218 -10.04 4.08 -9.75
CA PRO A 218 -10.12 2.72 -10.26
C PRO A 218 -11.21 1.91 -9.53
N HIS A 219 -11.88 1.04 -10.30
CA HIS A 219 -12.90 0.12 -9.80
C HIS A 219 -13.05 -1.07 -10.77
N MET A 220 -13.46 -2.21 -10.28
CA MET A 220 -13.80 -3.38 -11.12
C MET A 220 -15.28 -3.62 -11.08
N ASN A 221 -16.00 -3.26 -12.17
CA ASN A 221 -17.45 -3.45 -12.29
C ASN A 221 -18.25 -2.84 -11.12
N GLY A 222 -17.77 -1.72 -10.56
CA GLY A 222 -18.39 -1.09 -9.40
C GLY A 222 -17.96 -1.66 -8.05
N ASP A 223 -17.22 -2.78 -8.02
CA ASP A 223 -16.76 -3.41 -6.78
C ASP A 223 -15.42 -2.85 -6.33
N ALA A 224 -15.32 -2.60 -5.03
CA ALA A 224 -14.05 -2.32 -4.37
C ALA A 224 -13.13 -3.55 -4.41
N ARG A 225 -11.84 -3.29 -4.55
CA ARG A 225 -10.81 -4.34 -4.51
C ARG A 225 -9.78 -4.05 -3.45
N GLU A 226 -9.38 -5.09 -2.75
CA GLU A 226 -8.29 -5.03 -1.77
C GLU A 226 -6.96 -5.30 -2.46
N THR A 227 -5.90 -4.61 -2.04
CA THR A 227 -4.53 -4.89 -2.48
C THR A 227 -3.57 -4.83 -1.29
N GLY A 228 -2.35 -5.31 -1.46
CA GLY A 228 -1.36 -5.37 -0.38
C GLY A 228 -1.44 -6.65 0.46
N SER A 229 -0.85 -6.60 1.65
CA SER A 229 -0.72 -7.76 2.53
C SER A 229 -2.04 -8.46 2.84
N LEU A 230 -3.13 -7.70 3.04
CA LEU A 230 -4.44 -8.29 3.31
C LEU A 230 -4.98 -9.09 2.11
N SER A 231 -4.64 -8.70 0.89
CA SER A 231 -4.99 -9.45 -0.31
C SER A 231 -4.21 -10.77 -0.42
N ARG A 232 -2.92 -10.77 -0.03
CA ARG A 232 -2.01 -11.92 -0.17
C ARG A 232 -2.07 -12.91 1.01
N ILE A 233 -2.22 -12.39 2.24
CA ILE A 233 -2.21 -13.18 3.50
C ILE A 233 -3.61 -13.30 4.11
N GLY A 234 -4.63 -12.75 3.46
CA GLY A 234 -5.97 -12.66 4.01
C GLY A 234 -6.61 -14.01 4.40
N ASP A 235 -6.18 -15.12 3.81
CA ASP A 235 -6.70 -16.45 4.13
C ASP A 235 -6.06 -17.08 5.37
N HIS A 236 -5.10 -16.42 5.99
CA HIS A 236 -4.49 -16.88 7.25
C HIS A 236 -5.54 -16.94 8.38
N SER A 237 -5.52 -18.01 9.18
CA SER A 237 -6.52 -18.25 10.24
C SER A 237 -6.68 -17.06 11.19
N LEU A 238 -5.56 -16.46 11.65
CA LEU A 238 -5.60 -15.30 12.52
C LEU A 238 -6.32 -14.10 11.88
N VAL A 239 -6.05 -13.83 10.59
CA VAL A 239 -6.67 -12.70 9.87
C VAL A 239 -8.17 -12.93 9.75
N ASN A 240 -8.58 -14.16 9.42
CA ASN A 240 -9.99 -14.54 9.33
C ASN A 240 -10.72 -14.45 10.68
N ASP A 241 -10.07 -14.90 11.77
CA ASP A 241 -10.65 -14.88 13.11
C ASP A 241 -10.84 -13.45 13.62
N LEU A 242 -9.81 -12.60 13.44
CA LEU A 242 -9.88 -11.16 13.75
C LEU A 242 -10.97 -10.46 12.94
N TRP A 243 -11.05 -10.75 11.63
CA TRP A 243 -12.07 -10.14 10.78
C TRP A 243 -13.49 -10.54 11.18
N SER A 244 -13.70 -11.84 11.42
CA SER A 244 -14.99 -12.40 11.84
C SER A 244 -15.45 -11.89 13.21
N ALA A 245 -14.49 -11.60 14.08
CA ALA A 245 -14.75 -10.99 15.39
C ALA A 245 -14.99 -9.46 15.32
N GLY A 246 -14.92 -8.84 14.14
CA GLY A 246 -15.16 -7.41 13.95
C GLY A 246 -13.93 -6.53 14.18
N PHE A 247 -12.73 -7.10 14.29
CA PHE A 247 -11.48 -6.38 14.50
C PHE A 247 -10.74 -6.10 13.19
N SER A 248 -11.36 -5.36 12.27
CA SER A 248 -10.86 -5.15 10.91
C SER A 248 -9.51 -4.42 10.87
N ARG A 249 -9.26 -3.47 11.77
CA ARG A 249 -7.98 -2.78 11.90
C ARG A 249 -6.86 -3.72 12.36
N HIS A 250 -7.14 -4.55 13.36
CA HIS A 250 -6.20 -5.57 13.83
C HIS A 250 -5.93 -6.63 12.75
N ALA A 251 -6.93 -7.04 11.98
CA ALA A 251 -6.76 -7.99 10.89
C ALA A 251 -5.82 -7.44 9.79
N ARG A 252 -5.93 -6.15 9.44
CA ARG A 252 -5.00 -5.49 8.51
C ARG A 252 -3.57 -5.47 9.03
N LEU A 253 -3.40 -5.11 10.30
CA LEU A 253 -2.09 -5.11 10.93
C LEU A 253 -1.51 -6.52 11.00
N ALA A 254 -2.31 -7.49 11.44
CA ALA A 254 -1.89 -8.90 11.51
C ALA A 254 -1.46 -9.42 10.13
N ALA A 255 -2.18 -9.09 9.04
CA ALA A 255 -1.80 -9.49 7.70
C ALA A 255 -0.41 -8.94 7.31
N ARG A 256 -0.12 -7.66 7.61
CA ARG A 256 1.19 -7.06 7.35
C ARG A 256 2.32 -7.73 8.13
N LEU A 257 2.09 -8.00 9.42
CA LEU A 257 3.09 -8.63 10.27
C LEU A 257 3.33 -10.10 9.92
N LEU A 258 2.27 -10.85 9.62
CA LEU A 258 2.36 -12.24 9.17
C LEU A 258 3.09 -12.35 7.82
N GLU A 259 2.83 -11.44 6.90
CA GLU A 259 3.54 -11.40 5.62
C GLU A 259 5.04 -11.20 5.83
N LEU A 260 5.44 -10.20 6.62
CA LEU A 260 6.84 -9.95 6.95
C LEU A 260 7.47 -11.16 7.65
N ALA A 261 6.79 -11.74 8.63
CA ALA A 261 7.25 -12.91 9.35
C ALA A 261 7.43 -14.12 8.42
N SER A 262 6.58 -14.29 7.41
CA SER A 262 6.68 -15.41 6.45
C SER A 262 7.95 -15.38 5.60
N PHE A 263 8.52 -14.20 5.37
CA PHE A 263 9.78 -14.05 4.64
C PHE A 263 11.04 -14.17 5.51
N SER A 264 10.90 -14.33 6.83
CA SER A 264 12.04 -14.49 7.76
C SER A 264 12.56 -15.93 7.89
N GLY A 265 11.90 -16.91 7.24
CA GLY A 265 12.28 -18.33 7.31
C GLY A 265 13.65 -18.59 6.66
N GLN A 266 14.40 -19.55 7.22
CA GLN A 266 15.72 -19.94 6.69
C GLN A 266 15.62 -20.75 5.38
N ASP A 267 14.47 -21.35 5.11
CA ASP A 267 14.25 -22.13 3.90
C ASP A 267 13.80 -21.21 2.75
N ASN A 268 14.77 -20.62 2.07
CA ASN A 268 14.58 -19.90 0.79
C ASN A 268 14.07 -20.83 -0.34
N ALA A 269 13.63 -22.03 0.00
CA ALA A 269 13.18 -23.06 -0.94
C ALA A 269 11.68 -22.96 -1.30
N ARG A 270 10.92 -21.98 -0.73
CA ARG A 270 9.55 -21.76 -1.17
C ARG A 270 9.60 -21.13 -2.57
N PRO A 271 9.07 -21.81 -3.60
CA PRO A 271 8.89 -21.15 -4.89
C PRO A 271 7.97 -19.96 -4.69
N PHE A 272 8.36 -18.80 -5.22
CA PHE A 272 7.50 -17.62 -5.19
C PHE A 272 6.21 -17.91 -5.96
N ALA A 273 5.08 -17.60 -5.35
CA ALA A 273 3.80 -17.62 -6.06
C ALA A 273 3.76 -16.44 -7.06
N GLU A 274 2.91 -16.55 -8.08
CA GLU A 274 2.77 -15.51 -9.11
C GLU A 274 2.44 -14.12 -8.55
N ASP A 275 1.78 -14.06 -7.40
CA ASP A 275 1.38 -12.83 -6.72
C ASP A 275 2.25 -12.49 -5.49
N ASP A 276 3.45 -13.07 -5.36
CA ASP A 276 4.37 -12.75 -4.25
C ASP A 276 5.11 -11.42 -4.50
N LEU A 277 5.63 -10.83 -3.40
CA LEU A 277 6.47 -9.63 -3.47
C LEU A 277 7.70 -9.86 -4.36
N GLY A 278 7.99 -8.90 -5.22
CA GLY A 278 9.13 -8.95 -6.13
C GLY A 278 8.91 -9.79 -7.39
N VAL A 279 7.75 -10.43 -7.59
CA VAL A 279 7.43 -11.11 -8.85
C VAL A 279 6.85 -10.10 -9.83
N LEU A 280 7.49 -9.97 -10.99
CA LEU A 280 7.14 -9.03 -12.04
C LEU A 280 6.62 -9.76 -13.28
N HIS A 281 5.59 -9.20 -13.88
CA HIS A 281 4.96 -9.69 -15.09
C HIS A 281 4.95 -8.62 -16.17
N SER A 282 4.88 -9.03 -17.44
CA SER A 282 4.73 -8.11 -18.55
C SER A 282 3.99 -8.72 -19.72
N CYS A 283 3.29 -7.89 -20.48
CA CYS A 283 2.66 -8.28 -21.73
C CYS A 283 2.70 -7.13 -22.74
N ARG A 284 2.72 -7.49 -24.02
CA ARG A 284 2.58 -6.54 -25.12
C ARG A 284 1.12 -6.27 -25.39
N LEU A 285 0.71 -5.00 -25.43
CA LEU A 285 -0.65 -4.59 -25.75
C LEU A 285 -0.82 -4.21 -27.23
N GLY A 286 0.26 -3.78 -27.89
CA GLY A 286 0.27 -3.36 -29.27
C GLY A 286 1.67 -3.02 -29.77
N VAL A 287 1.79 -2.52 -30.99
CA VAL A 287 3.07 -2.03 -31.53
C VAL A 287 3.48 -0.79 -30.73
N GLY A 288 4.63 -0.85 -30.08
CA GLY A 288 5.12 0.23 -29.23
C GLY A 288 4.39 0.37 -27.87
N VAL A 289 3.43 -0.52 -27.55
CA VAL A 289 2.67 -0.44 -26.29
C VAL A 289 2.91 -1.69 -25.45
N GLY A 290 3.42 -1.48 -24.23
CA GLY A 290 3.65 -2.54 -23.26
C GLY A 290 3.04 -2.24 -21.91
N MET A 291 2.65 -3.30 -21.19
CA MET A 291 2.18 -3.26 -19.83
C MET A 291 3.02 -4.19 -18.96
N ALA A 292 3.31 -3.76 -17.74
CA ALA A 292 3.95 -4.60 -16.75
C ALA A 292 3.36 -4.33 -15.35
N TRP A 293 3.45 -5.32 -14.48
CA TRP A 293 2.95 -5.19 -13.11
C TRP A 293 3.73 -6.08 -12.15
N GLY A 294 3.61 -5.76 -10.87
CA GLY A 294 4.19 -6.52 -9.78
C GLY A 294 3.64 -6.13 -8.43
N GLN A 295 3.80 -7.03 -7.47
CA GLN A 295 3.43 -6.78 -6.09
C GLN A 295 4.54 -6.02 -5.36
N THR A 296 4.15 -4.96 -4.68
CA THR A 296 5.02 -4.13 -3.83
C THR A 296 4.56 -4.20 -2.38
N SER A 297 5.27 -3.53 -1.47
CA SER A 297 4.89 -3.43 -0.05
C SER A 297 3.42 -3.04 0.15
N ARG A 298 2.90 -2.15 -0.68
CA ARG A 298 1.55 -1.59 -0.56
C ARG A 298 0.52 -2.31 -1.43
N GLY A 299 0.97 -3.16 -2.34
CA GLY A 299 0.12 -3.93 -3.24
C GLY A 299 0.51 -3.84 -4.70
N LEU A 300 -0.46 -4.06 -5.57
CA LEU A 300 -0.28 -4.17 -7.00
C LEU A 300 0.04 -2.82 -7.64
N LEU A 301 1.19 -2.74 -8.29
CA LEU A 301 1.64 -1.61 -9.11
C LEU A 301 1.60 -2.02 -10.58
N VAL A 302 0.96 -1.20 -11.42
CA VAL A 302 0.81 -1.46 -12.86
C VAL A 302 1.33 -0.27 -13.65
N HIS A 303 2.12 -0.54 -14.67
CA HIS A 303 2.60 0.44 -15.65
C HIS A 303 2.13 0.08 -17.06
N ARG A 304 1.73 1.10 -17.83
CA ARG A 304 1.56 1.03 -19.28
C ARG A 304 2.39 2.14 -19.91
N TRP A 305 3.17 1.76 -20.90
CA TRP A 305 4.06 2.66 -21.65
C TRP A 305 3.76 2.58 -23.13
N ASP A 306 3.62 3.72 -23.78
CA ASP A 306 3.52 3.87 -25.22
C ASP A 306 4.79 4.56 -25.73
N VAL A 307 5.49 3.92 -26.66
CA VAL A 307 6.77 4.39 -27.19
C VAL A 307 6.74 4.37 -28.71
N GLN A 308 7.15 5.45 -29.33
CA GLN A 308 7.29 5.56 -30.77
C GLN A 308 8.64 6.19 -31.11
N GLN A 309 9.39 5.55 -32.01
CA GLN A 309 10.70 6.01 -32.48
C GLN A 309 11.72 6.28 -31.35
N GLY A 310 11.62 5.52 -30.23
CA GLY A 310 12.51 5.66 -29.06
C GLY A 310 12.14 6.80 -28.10
N GLU A 311 11.02 7.47 -28.33
CA GLU A 311 10.46 8.49 -27.44
C GLU A 311 9.18 8.00 -26.77
N VAL A 312 9.01 8.36 -25.50
CA VAL A 312 7.84 8.03 -24.70
C VAL A 312 6.69 8.96 -25.09
N GLN A 313 5.59 8.40 -25.55
CA GLN A 313 4.41 9.15 -25.98
C GLN A 313 3.36 9.28 -24.85
N ASP A 314 3.17 8.21 -24.07
CA ASP A 314 2.21 8.17 -22.97
C ASP A 314 2.69 7.22 -21.89
N VAL A 315 2.50 7.64 -20.62
CA VAL A 315 2.80 6.82 -19.45
C VAL A 315 1.59 6.81 -18.53
N ARG A 316 1.18 5.61 -18.14
CA ARG A 316 0.09 5.40 -17.20
C ARG A 316 0.53 4.49 -16.09
N ILE A 317 0.44 4.99 -14.86
CA ILE A 317 0.83 4.28 -13.64
C ILE A 317 -0.40 4.20 -12.75
N LEU A 318 -0.76 2.96 -12.40
CA LEU A 318 -1.82 2.67 -11.46
C LEU A 318 -1.19 2.03 -10.23
N ALA A 319 -1.01 2.83 -9.19
CA ALA A 319 -0.37 2.39 -7.97
C ALA A 319 -1.40 1.84 -6.95
N PRO A 320 -0.96 1.08 -5.93
CA PRO A 320 -1.85 0.54 -4.89
C PRO A 320 -2.70 1.60 -4.19
N THR A 321 -2.14 2.80 -4.01
CA THR A 321 -2.83 3.92 -3.35
C THR A 321 -4.10 4.34 -4.10
N GLU A 322 -4.10 4.34 -5.43
CA GLU A 322 -5.28 4.68 -6.22
C GLU A 322 -6.42 3.67 -5.99
N TRP A 323 -6.12 2.38 -5.85
CA TRP A 323 -7.11 1.35 -5.55
C TRP A 323 -7.67 1.50 -4.13
N ILE A 324 -6.79 1.57 -3.14
CA ILE A 324 -7.16 1.63 -1.72
C ILE A 324 -7.98 2.87 -1.41
N PHE A 325 -7.60 4.00 -1.98
CA PHE A 325 -8.20 5.31 -1.74
C PHE A 325 -9.14 5.77 -2.87
N SER A 326 -9.55 4.85 -3.74
CA SER A 326 -10.47 5.19 -4.83
C SER A 326 -11.76 5.83 -4.29
N PRO A 327 -12.16 7.01 -4.79
CA PRO A 327 -13.43 7.63 -4.41
C PRO A 327 -14.64 6.82 -4.89
N LYS A 328 -14.46 5.89 -5.84
CA LYS A 328 -15.50 4.97 -6.33
C LYS A 328 -15.56 3.66 -5.53
N GLY A 329 -15.39 3.74 -4.22
CA GLY A 329 -15.57 2.60 -3.33
C GLY A 329 -14.27 1.84 -3.01
N GLY A 330 -13.13 2.53 -2.98
CA GLY A 330 -11.90 1.94 -2.41
C GLY A 330 -12.09 1.57 -0.92
N PRO A 331 -11.35 0.58 -0.42
CA PRO A 331 -11.46 0.11 0.96
C PRO A 331 -11.43 1.21 2.01
N PHE A 332 -10.54 2.17 1.86
CA PHE A 332 -10.44 3.30 2.78
C PHE A 332 -11.63 4.27 2.64
N SER A 333 -12.11 4.51 1.42
CA SER A 333 -13.28 5.39 1.18
C SER A 333 -14.55 4.81 1.80
N LEU A 334 -14.75 3.49 1.74
CA LEU A 334 -15.85 2.80 2.40
C LEU A 334 -15.73 2.88 3.92
N TRP A 335 -14.52 2.73 4.46
CA TRP A 335 -14.26 2.89 5.88
C TRP A 335 -14.58 4.32 6.36
N LEU A 336 -14.16 5.34 5.60
CA LEU A 336 -14.47 6.74 5.89
C LEU A 336 -15.99 7.02 5.87
N ALA A 337 -16.72 6.45 4.91
CA ALA A 337 -18.16 6.60 4.84
C ALA A 337 -18.86 6.02 6.09
N ALA A 338 -18.41 4.84 6.55
CA ALA A 338 -18.92 4.23 7.78
C ALA A 338 -18.52 5.02 9.04
N LEU A 339 -17.30 5.58 9.06
CA LEU A 339 -16.83 6.46 10.15
C LEU A 339 -17.72 7.69 10.30
N GLY A 340 -18.09 8.31 9.20
CA GLY A 340 -18.89 9.53 9.19
C GLY A 340 -20.28 9.35 9.81
N GLN A 341 -20.81 8.13 9.86
CA GLN A 341 -22.08 7.82 10.51
C GLN A 341 -21.98 7.76 12.06
N ARG A 342 -20.77 7.76 12.61
CA ARG A 342 -20.58 7.74 14.06
C ARG A 342 -20.84 9.13 14.65
N LYS A 343 -21.63 9.17 15.75
CA LYS A 343 -21.90 10.39 16.52
C LYS A 343 -20.69 10.72 17.43
N LYS A 344 -19.63 11.25 16.84
CA LYS A 344 -18.42 11.69 17.55
C LYS A 344 -18.09 13.12 17.15
N ASP A 345 -17.33 13.81 18.00
CA ASP A 345 -16.78 15.12 17.65
C ASP A 345 -15.71 15.00 16.55
N LEU A 346 -15.48 16.11 15.86
CA LEU A 346 -14.54 16.14 14.73
C LEU A 346 -13.11 15.78 15.14
N GLY A 347 -12.67 16.16 16.34
CA GLY A 347 -11.33 15.86 16.84
C GLY A 347 -11.11 14.36 17.00
N SER A 348 -12.08 13.66 17.61
CA SER A 348 -12.06 12.19 17.73
C SER A 348 -12.09 11.49 16.38
N LEU A 349 -12.93 11.98 15.43
CA LEU A 349 -12.99 11.42 14.09
C LEU A 349 -11.66 11.60 13.32
N ARG A 350 -11.04 12.77 13.40
CA ARG A 350 -9.74 13.05 12.79
C ARG A 350 -8.66 12.13 13.33
N ARG A 351 -8.63 11.90 14.64
CA ARG A 351 -7.68 10.96 15.27
C ARG A 351 -7.85 9.56 14.69
N LEU A 352 -9.09 9.04 14.61
CA LEU A 352 -9.38 7.75 14.01
C LEU A 352 -8.95 7.65 12.54
N VAL A 353 -9.12 8.73 11.78
CA VAL A 353 -8.64 8.80 10.39
C VAL A 353 -7.12 8.63 10.34
N VAL A 354 -6.38 9.39 11.16
CA VAL A 354 -4.91 9.32 11.20
C VAL A 354 -4.42 7.94 11.63
N GLU A 355 -5.00 7.37 12.68
CA GLU A 355 -4.65 6.01 13.15
C GLU A 355 -4.91 4.94 12.09
N THR A 356 -6.01 5.07 11.35
CA THR A 356 -6.38 4.11 10.33
C THR A 356 -5.59 4.28 9.04
N LEU A 357 -5.20 5.51 8.67
CA LEU A 357 -4.30 5.77 7.55
C LEU A 357 -2.98 5.00 7.66
N TRP A 358 -2.44 4.86 8.87
CA TRP A 358 -1.24 4.07 9.11
C TRP A 358 -1.38 2.59 8.68
N LEU A 359 -2.57 2.03 8.84
CA LEU A 359 -2.85 0.64 8.45
C LEU A 359 -3.00 0.46 6.93
N PHE A 360 -3.51 1.49 6.25
CA PHE A 360 -3.68 1.50 4.80
C PHE A 360 -2.42 1.97 4.05
N ASP A 361 -1.47 2.59 4.75
CA ASP A 361 -0.12 2.90 4.27
C ASP A 361 -0.08 3.56 2.88
N PRO A 362 -0.64 4.77 2.69
CA PRO A 362 -0.57 5.46 1.42
C PRO A 362 0.87 5.82 1.04
N CYS A 363 1.22 5.66 -0.24
CA CYS A 363 2.54 6.03 -0.77
C CYS A 363 2.69 7.54 -1.06
N ALA A 364 1.79 8.37 -0.56
CA ALA A 364 1.75 9.81 -0.78
C ALA A 364 1.47 10.56 0.52
N PRO A 365 1.91 11.82 0.63
CA PRO A 365 1.49 12.69 1.72
C PRO A 365 -0.04 12.80 1.78
N VAL A 366 -0.60 12.78 3.00
CA VAL A 366 -2.06 12.88 3.20
C VAL A 366 -2.39 14.19 3.90
N GLY A 367 -3.28 14.95 3.29
CA GLY A 367 -3.87 16.18 3.87
C GLY A 367 -5.34 15.96 4.25
N ILE A 368 -5.75 16.48 5.41
CA ILE A 368 -7.16 16.52 5.81
C ILE A 368 -7.62 17.98 5.72
N VAL A 369 -8.58 18.26 4.85
CA VAL A 369 -9.09 19.59 4.57
C VAL A 369 -10.57 19.71 4.91
N GLU A 370 -10.99 20.83 5.47
CA GLU A 370 -12.42 21.10 5.73
C GLU A 370 -13.08 21.72 4.49
N ALA A 371 -14.27 21.25 4.16
CA ALA A 371 -15.10 21.97 3.22
C ALA A 371 -15.49 23.33 3.82
N PRO A 372 -15.53 24.41 3.00
CA PRO A 372 -16.08 25.66 3.49
C PRO A 372 -17.51 25.41 4.02
N SER A 373 -17.78 25.90 5.24
CA SER A 373 -19.15 25.88 5.75
C SER A 373 -20.07 26.56 4.75
N SER A 374 -21.12 25.90 4.31
CA SER A 374 -22.21 26.52 3.57
C SER A 374 -22.98 27.46 4.52
N ALA A 375 -22.31 28.52 4.98
CA ALA A 375 -22.93 29.60 5.72
C ALA A 375 -23.35 30.64 4.70
N GLY A 376 -24.65 30.77 4.46
CA GLY A 376 -25.25 31.81 3.66
C GLY A 376 -26.72 31.54 3.51
#